data_5aaea962639a543524b7067a4b43d9e5
#
_entry.id   5aaea962639a543524b7067a4b43d9e5
#
_cell.length_a   1.000
_cell.length_b   1.000
_cell.length_c   1.000
_cell.angle_alpha   90.00
_cell.angle_beta   90.00
_cell.angle_gamma   90.00
#
_symmetry.space_group_name_H-M   'P 1'
#
loop_
_entity.id
_entity.type
_entity.pdbx_description
1 polymer ?
#
loop_
_entity_poly.entity_id
_entity_poly.type
_entity_poly.pdbx_seq_one_letter_code
_entity_poly.pdbx_strand_id
1 'polypeptide(L)'
;VLGGASILIRIPGHTLFYSGDISCTRQLLLAGCAHPDEVSHVDTLIIESTQGATDDDGRCDYEEETHRLGSAMRRVLKRGGSVLLPSFALGRTQEMVNIVANLQMSGEIPFVPMYTVGLGRAVYEIYDKFSSYLHPGGALRPLSSTQRLGNVWDKSVVDALLRKPC
;
A
#
# COMPACT_ATOMS: atom_id res chain seq x y z
N VAL A 1 -6.00 5.23 -0.90
CA VAL A 1 -5.83 4.90 0.53
C VAL A 1 -7.19 4.63 1.15
N LEU A 2 -7.25 3.84 2.22
CA LEU A 2 -8.47 3.63 2.99
C LEU A 2 -8.97 4.99 3.54
N GLY A 3 -10.26 5.29 3.32
CA GLY A 3 -10.86 6.58 3.68
C GLY A 3 -10.75 7.67 2.61
N GLY A 4 -10.07 7.41 1.50
CA GLY A 4 -10.13 8.29 0.32
C GLY A 4 -11.57 8.34 -0.20
N ALA A 5 -12.03 9.52 -0.57
CA ALA A 5 -13.40 9.73 -1.04
C ALA A 5 -13.45 10.75 -2.17
N SER A 6 -14.36 10.50 -3.11
CA SER A 6 -14.80 11.49 -4.08
C SER A 6 -16.12 12.11 -3.62
N ILE A 7 -16.41 13.30 -4.05
CA ILE A 7 -17.61 14.06 -3.63
C ILE A 7 -18.44 14.42 -4.86
N LEU A 8 -19.70 13.98 -4.85
CA LEU A 8 -20.71 14.39 -5.83
C LEU A 8 -21.64 15.40 -5.20
N ILE A 9 -21.69 16.62 -5.75
CA ILE A 9 -22.55 17.71 -5.31
C ILE A 9 -23.62 17.93 -6.36
N ARG A 10 -24.90 17.87 -5.94
CA ARG A 10 -26.07 18.14 -6.79
C ARG A 10 -26.81 19.36 -6.25
N ILE A 11 -26.98 20.35 -7.10
CA ILE A 11 -27.83 21.53 -6.85
C ILE A 11 -28.84 21.64 -7.99
N PRO A 12 -29.91 22.41 -7.85
CA PRO A 12 -30.86 22.64 -8.93
C PRO A 12 -30.16 23.13 -10.20
N GLY A 13 -30.26 22.33 -11.29
CA GLY A 13 -29.71 22.66 -12.59
C GLY A 13 -28.19 22.48 -12.73
N HIS A 14 -27.48 21.93 -11.75
CA HIS A 14 -26.04 21.73 -11.86
C HIS A 14 -25.51 20.58 -11.00
N THR A 15 -24.62 19.76 -11.56
CA THR A 15 -23.96 18.65 -10.89
C THR A 15 -22.45 18.80 -10.97
N LEU A 16 -21.77 18.76 -9.84
CA LEU A 16 -20.32 18.84 -9.74
C LEU A 16 -19.76 17.56 -9.14
N PHE A 17 -18.72 17.02 -9.74
CA PHE A 17 -17.95 15.92 -9.17
C PHE A 17 -16.52 16.36 -8.88
N TYR A 18 -16.08 16.10 -7.65
CA TYR A 18 -14.72 16.28 -7.18
C TYR A 18 -14.10 14.90 -6.90
N SER A 19 -13.05 14.55 -7.62
CA SER A 19 -12.44 13.21 -7.53
C SER A 19 -11.73 12.96 -6.20
N GLY A 20 -11.18 13.99 -5.57
CA GLY A 20 -10.11 13.77 -4.58
C GLY A 20 -8.90 13.10 -5.22
N ASP A 21 -8.03 12.50 -4.42
CA ASP A 21 -6.92 11.66 -4.90
C ASP A 21 -7.48 10.30 -5.30
N ILE A 22 -7.35 9.94 -6.58
CA ILE A 22 -7.87 8.69 -7.14
C ILE A 22 -6.75 7.79 -7.65
N SER A 23 -7.01 6.50 -7.68
CA SER A 23 -6.20 5.51 -8.39
C SER A 23 -7.12 4.48 -9.01
N CYS A 24 -7.03 4.33 -10.31
CA CYS A 24 -7.83 3.32 -11.05
C CYS A 24 -7.17 1.93 -11.00
N THR A 25 -5.90 1.86 -10.60
CA THR A 25 -5.15 0.61 -10.53
C THR A 25 -5.49 -0.15 -9.25
N ARG A 26 -5.89 -1.42 -9.42
CA ARG A 26 -6.04 -2.34 -8.30
C ARG A 26 -4.71 -2.56 -7.59
N GLN A 27 -4.74 -2.57 -6.27
CA GLN A 27 -3.63 -2.90 -5.38
C GLN A 27 -3.96 -4.17 -4.58
N LEU A 28 -3.05 -4.65 -3.77
CA LEU A 28 -3.31 -5.83 -2.93
C LEU A 28 -4.45 -5.59 -1.95
N LEU A 29 -4.43 -4.46 -1.24
CA LEU A 29 -5.38 -4.15 -0.19
C LEU A 29 -6.61 -3.36 -0.66
N LEU A 30 -6.51 -2.68 -1.80
CA LEU A 30 -7.56 -1.78 -2.28
C LEU A 30 -7.92 -2.09 -3.73
N ALA A 31 -9.20 -2.14 -4.02
CA ALA A 31 -9.68 -2.04 -5.39
C ALA A 31 -9.32 -0.66 -5.96
N GLY A 32 -9.17 -0.56 -7.27
CA GLY A 32 -9.14 0.73 -7.94
C GLY A 32 -10.43 1.53 -7.65
N CYS A 33 -10.43 2.83 -7.96
CA CYS A 33 -11.61 3.65 -7.77
C CYS A 33 -12.78 3.08 -8.59
N ALA A 34 -13.95 2.99 -7.97
CA ALA A 34 -15.18 2.71 -8.66
C ALA A 34 -15.67 4.00 -9.34
N HIS A 35 -16.18 3.87 -10.56
CA HIS A 35 -16.90 4.94 -11.25
C HIS A 35 -18.39 4.60 -11.17
N PRO A 36 -19.14 5.16 -10.21
CA PRO A 36 -20.57 4.94 -10.18
C PRO A 36 -21.25 5.57 -11.41
N ASP A 37 -22.28 4.94 -11.93
CA ASP A 37 -23.02 5.43 -13.11
C ASP A 37 -23.53 6.88 -12.95
N GLU A 38 -23.73 7.28 -11.69
CA GLU A 38 -24.18 8.63 -11.31
C GLU A 38 -23.20 9.76 -11.68
N VAL A 39 -21.92 9.45 -11.93
CA VAL A 39 -20.92 10.43 -12.38
C VAL A 39 -20.69 10.43 -13.89
N SER A 40 -21.42 9.61 -14.65
CA SER A 40 -21.34 9.56 -16.13
C SER A 40 -21.82 10.87 -16.80
N HIS A 41 -22.62 11.66 -16.09
CA HIS A 41 -23.19 12.91 -16.58
C HIS A 41 -23.07 13.99 -15.50
N VAL A 42 -21.95 14.70 -15.49
CA VAL A 42 -21.71 15.85 -14.59
C VAL A 42 -21.45 17.12 -15.39
N ASP A 43 -21.96 18.25 -14.91
CA ASP A 43 -21.76 19.55 -15.57
C ASP A 43 -20.36 20.10 -15.31
N THR A 44 -19.80 19.80 -14.14
CA THR A 44 -18.44 20.20 -13.76
C THR A 44 -17.69 19.02 -13.17
N LEU A 45 -16.49 18.76 -13.71
CA LEU A 45 -15.55 17.77 -13.19
C LEU A 45 -14.30 18.48 -12.66
N ILE A 46 -13.98 18.24 -11.38
CA ILE A 46 -12.69 18.61 -10.78
C ILE A 46 -11.95 17.32 -10.51
N ILE A 47 -10.86 17.08 -11.25
CA ILE A 47 -10.09 15.83 -11.20
C ILE A 47 -8.64 16.14 -10.87
N GLU A 48 -8.03 15.30 -10.02
CA GLU A 48 -6.59 15.30 -9.81
C GLU A 48 -5.86 14.89 -11.10
N SER A 49 -4.61 15.32 -11.26
CA SER A 49 -3.83 15.08 -12.48
C SER A 49 -2.38 14.69 -12.20
N THR A 50 -2.12 14.05 -11.07
CA THR A 50 -0.78 13.63 -10.65
C THR A 50 -0.09 12.77 -11.71
N GLN A 51 -0.84 11.93 -12.40
CA GLN A 51 -0.36 11.06 -13.48
C GLN A 51 -0.80 11.54 -14.87
N GLY A 52 -1.39 12.72 -14.97
CA GLY A 52 -2.03 13.20 -16.20
C GLY A 52 -1.11 13.40 -17.41
N ALA A 53 0.19 13.56 -17.18
CA ALA A 53 1.20 13.68 -18.24
C ALA A 53 1.96 12.37 -18.52
N THR A 54 1.57 11.25 -17.89
CA THR A 54 2.24 9.97 -18.03
C THR A 54 1.44 9.08 -18.96
N ASP A 55 2.03 8.69 -20.10
CA ASP A 55 1.43 7.72 -20.99
C ASP A 55 1.38 6.33 -20.34
N ASP A 56 0.29 5.60 -20.58
CA ASP A 56 0.09 4.25 -20.03
C ASP A 56 1.00 3.19 -20.68
N ASP A 57 1.62 3.50 -21.83
CA ASP A 57 2.40 2.56 -22.65
C ASP A 57 3.66 1.99 -21.97
N GLY A 58 3.97 2.40 -20.76
CA GLY A 58 5.14 1.93 -20.01
C GLY A 58 4.82 1.51 -18.57
N ARG A 59 3.55 1.42 -18.18
CA ARG A 59 3.18 0.96 -16.84
C ARG A 59 3.29 -0.55 -16.76
N CYS A 60 4.22 -1.01 -15.94
CA CYS A 60 4.30 -2.42 -15.59
C CYS A 60 3.04 -2.84 -14.82
N ASP A 61 2.62 -4.07 -15.05
CA ASP A 61 1.55 -4.68 -14.26
C ASP A 61 1.94 -4.75 -12.78
N TYR A 62 0.98 -4.62 -11.90
CA TYR A 62 1.17 -4.67 -10.45
C TYR A 62 1.83 -6.00 -10.00
N GLU A 63 1.44 -7.11 -10.61
CA GLU A 63 2.01 -8.43 -10.32
C GLU A 63 3.46 -8.51 -10.79
N GLU A 64 3.77 -7.99 -11.96
CA GLU A 64 5.14 -7.94 -12.49
C GLU A 64 6.06 -7.12 -11.58
N GLU A 65 5.62 -5.94 -11.12
CA GLU A 65 6.40 -5.10 -10.20
C GLU A 65 6.56 -5.78 -8.83
N THR A 66 5.57 -6.53 -8.37
CA THR A 66 5.67 -7.31 -7.13
C THR A 66 6.74 -8.42 -7.25
N HIS A 67 6.77 -9.14 -8.36
CA HIS A 67 7.80 -10.15 -8.64
C HIS A 67 9.19 -9.53 -8.80
N ARG A 68 9.28 -8.38 -9.45
CA ARG A 68 10.52 -7.63 -9.61
C ARG A 68 11.08 -7.19 -8.25
N LEU A 69 10.21 -6.69 -7.36
CA LEU A 69 10.56 -6.38 -5.97
C LEU A 69 11.06 -7.63 -5.23
N GLY A 70 10.31 -8.74 -5.29
CA GLY A 70 10.68 -10.02 -4.68
C GLY A 70 12.05 -10.51 -5.15
N SER A 71 12.31 -10.45 -6.44
CA SER A 71 13.60 -10.83 -7.03
C SER A 71 14.76 -9.95 -6.57
N ALA A 72 14.54 -8.63 -6.46
CA ALA A 72 15.53 -7.69 -5.94
C ALA A 72 15.82 -7.97 -4.46
N MET A 73 14.78 -8.12 -3.64
CA MET A 73 14.91 -8.45 -2.22
C MET A 73 15.65 -9.78 -2.01
N ARG A 74 15.30 -10.82 -2.76
CA ARG A 74 15.96 -12.14 -2.68
C ARG A 74 17.47 -12.05 -2.89
N ARG A 75 17.92 -11.25 -3.87
CA ARG A 75 19.35 -11.05 -4.15
C ARG A 75 20.10 -10.44 -2.97
N VAL A 76 19.51 -9.44 -2.31
CA VAL A 76 20.11 -8.76 -1.16
C VAL A 76 20.11 -9.68 0.06
N LEU A 77 18.95 -10.29 0.36
CA LEU A 77 18.78 -11.14 1.55
C LEU A 77 19.66 -12.40 1.50
N LYS A 78 19.85 -13.02 0.32
CA LYS A 78 20.78 -14.16 0.14
C LYS A 78 22.23 -13.82 0.47
N ARG A 79 22.61 -12.55 0.38
CA ARG A 79 23.96 -12.09 0.74
C ARG A 79 24.06 -11.64 2.20
N GLY A 80 23.01 -11.84 3.00
CA GLY A 80 22.95 -11.40 4.41
C GLY A 80 22.65 -9.90 4.57
N GLY A 81 22.33 -9.19 3.50
CA GLY A 81 22.01 -7.78 3.53
C GLY A 81 20.63 -7.46 4.08
N SER A 82 20.34 -6.18 4.24
CA SER A 82 19.04 -5.64 4.66
C SER A 82 18.43 -4.82 3.53
N VAL A 83 17.10 -4.77 3.48
CA VAL A 83 16.35 -4.00 2.49
C VAL A 83 15.59 -2.87 3.18
N LEU A 84 15.77 -1.65 2.74
CA LEU A 84 15.00 -0.49 3.17
C LEU A 84 13.94 -0.17 2.11
N LEU A 85 12.67 -0.13 2.52
CA LEU A 85 11.52 0.22 1.68
C LEU A 85 10.92 1.54 2.17
N PRO A 86 11.36 2.70 1.66
CA PRO A 86 10.77 3.98 2.02
C PRO A 86 9.30 4.02 1.62
N SER A 87 8.42 4.27 2.60
CA SER A 87 6.97 4.25 2.39
C SER A 87 6.28 5.29 3.24
N PHE A 88 5.25 5.94 2.67
CA PHE A 88 4.37 6.79 3.46
C PHE A 88 3.63 5.96 4.51
N ALA A 89 3.43 6.54 5.69
CA ALA A 89 2.79 5.87 6.82
C ALA A 89 1.36 5.42 6.51
N LEU A 90 0.61 6.25 5.74
CA LEU A 90 -0.76 5.96 5.33
C LEU A 90 -0.79 5.28 3.97
N GLY A 91 -1.41 4.12 3.90
CA GLY A 91 -1.65 3.34 2.69
C GLY A 91 -0.44 2.51 2.23
N ARG A 92 0.67 3.17 1.90
CA ARG A 92 1.84 2.48 1.32
C ARG A 92 2.55 1.54 2.30
N THR A 93 2.68 1.91 3.56
CA THR A 93 3.28 1.02 4.57
C THR A 93 2.46 -0.26 4.72
N GLN A 94 1.13 -0.16 4.79
CA GLN A 94 0.24 -1.31 4.93
C GLN A 94 0.32 -2.22 3.72
N GLU A 95 0.33 -1.64 2.53
CA GLU A 95 0.50 -2.37 1.26
C GLU A 95 1.83 -3.11 1.22
N MET A 96 2.96 -2.41 1.46
CA MET A 96 4.30 -3.01 1.42
C MET A 96 4.48 -4.12 2.44
N VAL A 97 4.00 -3.96 3.66
CA VAL A 97 4.05 -5.01 4.69
C VAL A 97 3.33 -6.28 4.21
N ASN A 98 2.17 -6.14 3.60
CA ASN A 98 1.40 -7.29 3.12
C ASN A 98 2.03 -7.92 1.87
N ILE A 99 2.57 -7.14 0.93
CA ILE A 99 3.33 -7.66 -0.21
C ILE A 99 4.52 -8.49 0.28
N VAL A 100 5.34 -7.94 1.18
CA VAL A 100 6.52 -8.64 1.71
C VAL A 100 6.12 -9.91 2.46
N ALA A 101 5.05 -9.85 3.26
CA ALA A 101 4.53 -11.03 3.96
C ALA A 101 4.08 -12.13 2.98
N ASN A 102 3.42 -11.75 1.88
CA ASN A 102 3.02 -12.69 0.84
C ASN A 102 4.22 -13.33 0.13
N LEU A 103 5.23 -12.52 -0.22
CA LEU A 103 6.48 -13.00 -0.83
C LEU A 103 7.24 -13.97 0.10
N GLN A 104 7.19 -13.76 1.41
CA GLN A 104 7.75 -14.71 2.40
C GLN A 104 6.96 -16.02 2.44
N MET A 105 5.63 -15.93 2.43
CA MET A 105 4.77 -17.11 2.53
C MET A 105 4.76 -17.96 1.26
N SER A 106 4.89 -17.35 0.09
CA SER A 106 5.05 -18.07 -1.18
C SER A 106 6.44 -18.71 -1.32
N GLY A 107 7.37 -18.41 -0.40
CA GLY A 107 8.76 -18.87 -0.50
C GLY A 107 9.59 -18.11 -1.54
N GLU A 108 9.05 -17.02 -2.09
CA GLU A 108 9.77 -16.21 -3.06
C GLU A 108 10.94 -15.45 -2.44
N ILE A 109 10.82 -15.05 -1.19
CA ILE A 109 11.92 -14.54 -0.37
C ILE A 109 12.04 -15.32 0.94
N PRO A 110 13.23 -15.39 1.59
CA PRO A 110 13.37 -16.03 2.88
C PRO A 110 12.58 -15.28 3.97
N PHE A 111 12.19 -16.01 5.02
CA PHE A 111 11.61 -15.39 6.20
C PHE A 111 12.64 -14.54 6.92
N VAL A 112 12.41 -13.23 6.95
CA VAL A 112 13.23 -12.24 7.64
C VAL A 112 12.34 -11.34 8.50
N PRO A 113 12.86 -10.80 9.60
CA PRO A 113 12.13 -9.84 10.41
C PRO A 113 11.77 -8.60 9.58
N MET A 114 10.56 -8.08 9.77
CA MET A 114 10.12 -6.80 9.23
C MET A 114 10.02 -5.78 10.37
N TYR A 115 10.39 -4.55 10.08
CA TYR A 115 10.36 -3.45 11.04
C TYR A 115 9.65 -2.26 10.42
N THR A 116 8.83 -1.56 11.21
CA THR A 116 8.20 -0.31 10.80
C THR A 116 8.36 0.76 11.86
N VAL A 117 8.28 2.00 11.46
CA VAL A 117 8.44 3.16 12.36
C VAL A 117 7.06 3.68 12.81
N GLY A 118 6.96 3.98 14.07
CA GLY A 118 5.89 4.68 14.80
C GLY A 118 4.53 4.82 14.12
N LEU A 119 4.36 5.85 13.29
CA LEU A 119 3.07 6.17 12.68
C LEU A 119 2.56 5.09 11.72
N GLY A 120 3.45 4.41 11.00
CA GLY A 120 3.08 3.32 10.10
C GLY A 120 2.38 2.17 10.83
N ARG A 121 2.81 1.87 12.06
CA ARG A 121 2.19 0.86 12.92
C ARG A 121 0.82 1.31 13.43
N ALA A 122 0.70 2.56 13.91
CA ALA A 122 -0.57 3.10 14.38
C ALA A 122 -1.63 3.11 13.26
N VAL A 123 -1.23 3.49 12.05
CA VAL A 123 -2.12 3.42 10.87
C VAL A 123 -2.46 1.97 10.53
N TYR A 124 -1.53 1.04 10.69
CA TYR A 124 -1.82 -0.38 10.46
C TYR A 124 -2.92 -0.91 11.41
N GLU A 125 -2.90 -0.50 12.68
CA GLU A 125 -3.96 -0.84 13.65
C GLU A 125 -5.34 -0.29 13.23
N ILE A 126 -5.37 0.89 12.59
CA ILE A 126 -6.59 1.44 12.01
C ILE A 126 -7.07 0.58 10.83
N TYR A 127 -6.17 0.23 9.91
CA TYR A 127 -6.48 -0.65 8.78
C TYR A 127 -7.02 -2.00 9.24
N ASP A 128 -6.47 -2.56 10.30
CA ASP A 128 -6.93 -3.83 10.89
C ASP A 128 -8.37 -3.74 11.41
N LYS A 129 -8.71 -2.65 12.09
CA LYS A 129 -10.09 -2.38 12.56
C LYS A 129 -11.10 -2.19 11.43
N PHE A 130 -10.67 -1.65 10.29
CA PHE A 130 -11.51 -1.37 9.12
C PHE A 130 -11.25 -2.33 7.96
N SER A 131 -10.73 -3.52 8.24
CA SER A 131 -10.37 -4.53 7.23
C SER A 131 -11.54 -4.95 6.34
N SER A 132 -12.78 -4.83 6.80
CA SER A 132 -13.99 -5.10 6.01
C SER A 132 -14.20 -4.15 4.83
N TYR A 133 -13.55 -2.99 4.82
CA TYR A 133 -13.59 -2.03 3.72
C TYR A 133 -12.45 -2.23 2.71
N LEU A 134 -11.56 -3.17 2.96
CA LEU A 134 -10.49 -3.52 2.05
C LEU A 134 -10.99 -4.47 0.96
N HIS A 135 -10.22 -4.60 -0.11
CA HIS A 135 -10.58 -5.49 -1.20
C HIS A 135 -10.74 -6.95 -0.69
N PRO A 136 -11.83 -7.66 -1.02
CA PRO A 136 -12.10 -9.00 -0.50
C PRO A 136 -11.04 -10.06 -0.83
N GLY A 137 -10.29 -9.87 -1.91
CA GLY A 137 -9.16 -10.75 -2.28
C GLY A 137 -7.82 -10.32 -1.71
N GLY A 138 -7.75 -9.12 -1.15
CA GLY A 138 -6.56 -8.58 -0.49
C GLY A 138 -6.66 -8.77 1.01
N ALA A 139 -6.33 -9.96 1.51
CA ALA A 139 -6.37 -10.20 2.94
C ALA A 139 -5.29 -9.38 3.64
N LEU A 140 -5.70 -8.28 4.26
CA LEU A 140 -4.85 -7.62 5.26
C LEU A 140 -4.53 -8.66 6.33
N ARG A 141 -3.25 -8.88 6.57
CA ARG A 141 -2.83 -9.76 7.66
C ARG A 141 -3.01 -9.01 8.97
N PRO A 142 -3.82 -9.52 9.92
CA PRO A 142 -3.98 -8.87 11.21
C PRO A 142 -2.63 -8.59 11.86
N LEU A 143 -2.51 -7.45 12.53
CA LEU A 143 -1.26 -7.08 13.21
C LEU A 143 -0.85 -8.14 14.23
N SER A 144 -1.82 -8.82 14.84
CA SER A 144 -1.61 -9.97 15.74
C SER A 144 -0.94 -11.18 15.07
N SER A 145 -1.17 -11.38 13.77
CA SER A 145 -0.53 -12.47 12.99
C SER A 145 0.82 -12.04 12.40
N THR A 146 1.08 -10.75 12.33
CA THR A 146 2.38 -10.17 11.95
C THR A 146 3.26 -9.94 13.18
N GLN A 147 3.30 -10.88 14.12
CA GLN A 147 4.08 -10.81 15.37
C GLN A 147 5.58 -10.50 15.18
N ARG A 148 6.04 -10.47 13.92
CA ARG A 148 7.40 -10.13 13.54
C ARG A 148 7.57 -8.70 13.04
N LEU A 149 6.51 -7.89 13.08
CA LEU A 149 6.60 -6.48 12.76
C LEU A 149 7.16 -5.72 13.97
N GLY A 150 8.47 -5.71 14.10
CA GLY A 150 9.17 -5.00 15.18
C GLY A 150 9.00 -3.50 15.07
N ASN A 151 8.93 -2.83 16.21
CA ASN A 151 8.98 -1.37 16.26
C ASN A 151 10.44 -0.92 16.31
N VAL A 152 10.86 -0.07 15.37
CA VAL A 152 12.24 0.46 15.31
C VAL A 152 12.62 1.27 16.56
N TRP A 153 11.66 1.72 17.35
CA TRP A 153 11.91 2.41 18.63
C TRP A 153 12.19 1.46 19.80
N ASP A 154 12.04 0.17 19.62
CA ASP A 154 12.49 -0.80 20.61
C ASP A 154 14.02 -0.84 20.58
N LYS A 155 14.65 -0.53 21.71
CA LYS A 155 16.11 -0.48 21.84
C LYS A 155 16.76 -1.80 21.42
N SER A 156 16.15 -2.92 21.74
CA SER A 156 16.65 -4.25 21.36
C SER A 156 16.68 -4.44 19.83
N VAL A 157 15.70 -3.87 19.13
CA VAL A 157 15.61 -3.89 17.67
C VAL A 157 16.66 -2.98 17.04
N VAL A 158 16.83 -1.76 17.58
CA VAL A 158 17.86 -0.82 17.11
C VAL A 158 19.24 -1.42 17.31
N ASP A 159 19.52 -1.98 18.48
CA ASP A 159 20.79 -2.64 18.76
C ASP A 159 21.07 -3.83 17.84
N ALA A 160 20.02 -4.60 17.50
CA ALA A 160 20.14 -5.71 16.56
C ALA A 160 20.41 -5.27 15.12
N LEU A 161 19.80 -4.15 14.69
CA LEU A 161 20.02 -3.55 13.37
C LEU A 161 21.43 -2.97 13.24
N LEU A 162 21.92 -2.28 14.29
CA LEU A 162 23.24 -1.67 14.30
C LEU A 162 24.39 -2.69 14.39
N ARG A 163 24.13 -3.89 14.89
CA ARG A 163 25.15 -4.97 15.02
C ARG A 163 25.31 -5.81 13.75
N LYS A 164 24.43 -5.68 12.77
CA LYS A 164 24.59 -6.38 11.49
C LYS A 164 25.54 -5.58 10.61
N PRO A 165 26.67 -6.17 10.18
CA PRO A 165 27.50 -5.53 9.16
C PRO A 165 26.66 -5.34 7.89
N CYS A 166 26.79 -4.16 7.29
CA CYS A 166 26.20 -3.87 5.98
C CYS A 166 26.84 -4.72 4.89
#